data_649de9630da4e73f4de8181cb7777de6
#
_entry.id   649de9630da4e73f4de8181cb7777de6
#
_cell.length_a   1.000
_cell.length_b   1.000
_cell.length_c   1.000
_cell.angle_alpha   90.00
_cell.angle_beta   90.00
_cell.angle_gamma   90.00
#
_symmetry.space_group_name_H-M   'P 1'
#
loop_
_entity.id
_entity.type
_entity.pdbx_description
1 polymer ?
#
loop_
_entity_poly.entity_id
_entity_poly.type
_entity_poly.pdbx_seq_one_letter_code
_entity_poly.pdbx_strand_id
1 'polypeptide(L)'
;TETQANRRAAEFNRNTLNRHQTQINALVNDVRDLRAGVAAAVATASHQFDPGYNGLQMSLSAGYHESETAASVALGGAVSDRVFININSSHTSRDQETYGAGMTVRF
;
A
#
# COMPACT_ATOMS: atom_id res chain seq x y z
N THR A 1 -23.79 32.84 -35.61
CA THR A 1 -24.48 33.71 -34.66
C THR A 1 -23.88 33.55 -33.26
N GLU A 2 -24.08 34.55 -32.41
CA GLU A 2 -23.63 34.48 -31.01
C GLU A 2 -24.25 33.31 -30.29
N THR A 3 -25.52 32.99 -30.55
CA THR A 3 -26.23 31.86 -29.93
C THR A 3 -25.56 30.53 -30.26
N GLN A 4 -25.16 30.34 -31.51
CA GLN A 4 -24.46 29.14 -31.95
C GLN A 4 -23.07 29.06 -31.35
N ALA A 5 -22.34 30.18 -31.30
CA ALA A 5 -21.02 30.23 -30.66
C ALA A 5 -21.10 29.92 -29.17
N ASN A 6 -22.10 30.46 -28.45
CA ASN A 6 -22.32 30.22 -27.04
C ASN A 6 -22.68 28.75 -26.79
N ARG A 7 -23.47 28.15 -27.66
CA ARG A 7 -23.84 26.73 -27.55
C ARG A 7 -22.61 25.84 -27.70
N ARG A 8 -21.74 26.11 -28.65
CA ARG A 8 -20.51 25.37 -28.89
C ARG A 8 -19.56 25.51 -27.69
N ALA A 9 -19.45 26.72 -27.14
CA ALA A 9 -18.63 26.96 -25.95
C ALA A 9 -19.15 26.18 -24.73
N ALA A 10 -20.48 26.17 -24.56
CA ALA A 10 -21.11 25.43 -23.46
C ALA A 10 -20.90 23.92 -23.61
N GLU A 11 -21.02 23.37 -24.81
CA GLU A 11 -20.76 21.96 -25.07
C GLU A 11 -19.30 21.60 -24.80
N PHE A 12 -18.36 22.42 -25.26
CA PHE A 12 -16.94 22.24 -25.02
C PHE A 12 -16.63 22.25 -23.52
N ASN A 13 -17.19 23.21 -22.79
CA ASN A 13 -16.98 23.34 -21.36
C ASN A 13 -17.56 22.13 -20.62
N ARG A 14 -18.72 21.63 -21.02
CA ARG A 14 -19.33 20.45 -20.42
C ARG A 14 -18.45 19.22 -20.63
N ASN A 15 -17.95 19.03 -21.84
CA ASN A 15 -17.07 17.90 -22.15
C ASN A 15 -15.77 17.97 -21.35
N THR A 16 -15.22 19.17 -21.18
CA THR A 16 -14.02 19.41 -20.38
C THR A 16 -14.27 19.10 -18.91
N LEU A 17 -15.41 19.53 -18.36
CA LEU A 17 -15.79 19.25 -16.97
C LEU A 17 -15.98 17.74 -16.73
N ASN A 18 -16.61 17.05 -17.67
CA ASN A 18 -16.79 15.60 -17.55
C ASN A 18 -15.44 14.87 -17.55
N ARG A 19 -14.51 15.31 -18.37
CA ARG A 19 -13.14 14.76 -18.41
C ARG A 19 -12.41 15.01 -17.10
N HIS A 20 -12.51 16.23 -16.58
CA HIS A 20 -11.89 16.59 -15.28
C HIS A 20 -12.49 15.78 -14.15
N GLN A 21 -13.81 15.55 -14.16
CA GLN A 21 -14.46 14.73 -13.13
C GLN A 21 -13.93 13.31 -13.16
N THR A 22 -13.76 12.72 -14.33
CA THR A 22 -13.17 11.39 -14.47
C THR A 22 -11.74 11.35 -13.94
N GLN A 23 -10.93 12.38 -14.23
CA GLN A 23 -9.56 12.48 -13.73
C GLN A 23 -9.51 12.64 -12.22
N ILE A 24 -10.40 13.44 -11.65
CA ILE A 24 -10.48 13.61 -10.20
C ILE A 24 -10.84 12.28 -9.52
N ASN A 25 -11.80 11.53 -10.07
CA ASN A 25 -12.17 10.23 -9.52
C ASN A 25 -11.00 9.25 -9.57
N ALA A 26 -10.23 9.23 -10.64
CA ALA A 26 -9.03 8.41 -10.75
C ALA A 26 -7.99 8.80 -9.71
N LEU A 27 -7.75 10.10 -9.50
CA LEU A 27 -6.81 10.59 -8.49
C LEU A 27 -7.25 10.24 -7.08
N VAL A 28 -8.55 10.32 -6.78
CA VAL A 28 -9.07 9.92 -5.45
C VAL A 28 -8.81 8.44 -5.21
N ASN A 29 -9.03 7.58 -6.20
CA ASN A 29 -8.75 6.15 -6.07
C ASN A 29 -7.25 5.90 -5.88
N ASP A 30 -6.39 6.59 -6.61
CA ASP A 30 -4.94 6.48 -6.46
C ASP A 30 -4.48 6.87 -5.06
N VAL A 31 -5.04 7.95 -4.50
CA VAL A 31 -4.74 8.38 -3.14
C VAL A 31 -5.15 7.32 -2.12
N ARG A 32 -6.32 6.71 -2.29
CA ARG A 32 -6.76 5.61 -1.41
C ARG A 32 -5.83 4.41 -1.49
N ASP A 33 -5.40 4.06 -2.69
CA ASP A 33 -4.45 2.95 -2.88
C ASP A 33 -3.11 3.26 -2.22
N LEU A 34 -2.63 4.50 -2.30
CA LEU A 34 -1.41 4.92 -1.62
C LEU A 34 -1.57 4.86 -0.10
N ARG A 35 -2.71 5.27 0.44
CA ARG A 35 -2.99 5.17 1.88
C ARG A 35 -2.99 3.71 2.34
N ALA A 36 -3.58 2.82 1.55
CA ALA A 36 -3.55 1.39 1.84
C ALA A 36 -2.11 0.86 1.80
N GLY A 37 -1.29 1.32 0.86
CA GLY A 37 0.13 0.99 0.81
C GLY A 37 0.90 1.45 2.04
N VAL A 38 0.59 2.63 2.58
CA VAL A 38 1.19 3.10 3.84
C VAL A 38 0.75 2.22 5.01
N ALA A 39 -0.53 1.82 5.06
CA ALA A 39 -1.02 0.91 6.09
C ALA A 39 -0.27 -0.44 6.02
N ALA A 40 -0.02 -0.96 4.83
CA ALA A 40 0.77 -2.17 4.62
C ALA A 40 2.21 -1.99 5.11
N ALA A 41 2.83 -0.84 4.85
CA ALA A 41 4.17 -0.54 5.32
C ALA A 41 4.23 -0.49 6.86
N VAL A 42 3.23 0.12 7.51
CA VAL A 42 3.13 0.16 8.97
C VAL A 42 2.97 -1.27 9.52
N ALA A 43 2.11 -2.08 8.92
CA ALA A 43 1.92 -3.47 9.33
C ALA A 43 3.23 -4.25 9.21
N THR A 44 3.94 -4.10 8.09
CA THR A 44 5.22 -4.77 7.85
C THR A 44 6.28 -4.31 8.84
N ALA A 45 6.36 -3.00 9.12
CA ALA A 45 7.32 -2.43 10.06
C ALA A 45 7.06 -2.85 11.51
N SER A 46 5.83 -3.27 11.83
CA SER A 46 5.46 -3.70 13.18
C SER A 46 5.87 -5.13 13.52
N HIS A 47 6.40 -5.88 12.56
CA HIS A 47 6.88 -7.24 12.82
C HIS A 47 8.09 -7.24 13.75
N GLN A 48 8.06 -8.16 14.70
CA GLN A 48 9.14 -8.34 15.66
C GLN A 48 9.54 -9.80 15.70
N PHE A 49 10.85 -10.03 15.67
CA PHE A 49 11.43 -11.36 15.78
C PHE A 49 12.36 -11.41 16.98
N ASP A 50 12.44 -12.57 17.61
CA ASP A 50 13.36 -12.81 18.70
C ASP A 50 14.72 -13.25 18.14
N PRO A 51 15.74 -12.40 18.20
CA PRO A 51 17.05 -12.76 17.65
C PRO A 51 17.78 -13.84 18.46
N GLY A 52 17.32 -14.10 19.69
CA GLY A 52 17.89 -15.16 20.51
C GLY A 52 17.35 -16.55 20.22
N TYR A 53 16.32 -16.65 19.36
CA TYR A 53 15.71 -17.94 19.03
C TYR A 53 16.24 -18.43 17.69
N ASN A 54 16.70 -19.68 17.66
CA ASN A 54 17.36 -20.26 16.47
C ASN A 54 16.40 -20.99 15.53
N GLY A 55 15.12 -21.07 15.86
CA GLY A 55 14.12 -21.74 15.05
C GLY A 55 13.39 -20.81 14.09
N LEU A 56 12.46 -21.39 13.34
CA LEU A 56 11.55 -20.63 12.52
C LEU A 56 10.58 -19.85 13.40
N GLN A 57 10.37 -18.60 13.08
CA GLN A 57 9.45 -17.71 13.78
C GLN A 57 8.41 -17.16 12.82
N MET A 58 7.21 -16.96 13.34
CA MET A 58 6.12 -16.31 12.60
C MET A 58 5.65 -15.08 13.37
N SER A 59 5.44 -13.98 12.68
CA SER A 59 4.92 -12.75 13.26
C SER A 59 3.67 -12.33 12.52
N LEU A 60 2.67 -11.88 13.26
CA LEU A 60 1.44 -11.32 12.72
C LEU A 60 1.34 -9.87 13.17
N SER A 61 0.94 -8.99 12.29
CA SER A 61 0.77 -7.58 12.61
C SER A 61 -0.35 -6.95 11.82
N ALA A 62 -0.77 -5.77 12.25
CA ALA A 62 -1.77 -4.98 11.56
C ALA A 62 -1.33 -3.53 11.56
N GLY A 63 -1.73 -2.80 10.52
CA GLY A 63 -1.47 -1.39 10.37
C GLY A 63 -2.73 -0.64 9.98
N TYR A 64 -2.78 0.62 10.34
CA TYR A 64 -3.89 1.50 10.01
C TYR A 64 -3.34 2.86 9.61
N HIS A 65 -3.88 3.40 8.53
CA HIS A 65 -3.51 4.75 8.08
C HIS A 65 -4.66 5.35 7.27
N GLU A 66 -5.16 6.51 7.70
CA GLU A 66 -6.14 7.30 6.95
C GLU A 66 -7.35 6.47 6.49
N SER A 67 -7.99 5.75 7.44
CA SER A 67 -9.16 4.89 7.20
C SER A 67 -8.87 3.63 6.39
N GLU A 68 -7.62 3.36 6.03
CA GLU A 68 -7.22 2.13 5.37
C GLU A 68 -6.47 1.21 6.34
N THR A 69 -6.73 -0.07 6.25
CA THR A 69 -6.10 -1.07 7.12
C THR A 69 -5.32 -2.10 6.32
N ALA A 70 -4.37 -2.72 7.00
CA ALA A 70 -3.61 -3.82 6.43
C ALA A 70 -3.28 -4.84 7.50
N ALA A 71 -3.23 -6.09 7.13
CA ALA A 71 -2.73 -7.17 7.95
C ALA A 71 -1.50 -7.76 7.28
N SER A 72 -0.54 -8.17 8.08
CA SER A 72 0.72 -8.70 7.57
C SER A 72 1.11 -9.97 8.33
N VAL A 73 1.70 -10.91 7.61
CA VAL A 73 2.31 -12.09 8.18
C VAL A 73 3.78 -12.14 7.73
N ALA A 74 4.65 -12.51 8.63
CA ALA A 74 6.07 -12.66 8.34
C ALA A 74 6.57 -13.98 8.89
N LEU A 75 7.49 -14.59 8.15
CA LEU A 75 8.25 -15.75 8.56
C LEU A 75 9.72 -15.36 8.60
N GLY A 76 10.39 -15.74 9.66
CA GLY A 76 11.81 -15.46 9.81
C GLY A 76 12.53 -16.61 10.47
N GLY A 77 13.81 -16.69 10.22
CA GLY A 77 14.65 -17.70 10.83
C GLY A 77 16.12 -17.42 10.67
N ALA A 78 16.91 -17.93 11.61
CA ALA A 78 18.36 -17.85 11.54
C ALA A 78 18.89 -18.95 10.62
N VAL A 79 19.72 -18.56 9.64
CA VAL A 79 20.42 -19.51 8.77
C VAL A 79 21.83 -19.79 9.28
N SER A 80 22.32 -18.92 10.17
CA SER A 80 23.57 -19.10 10.88
C SER A 80 23.54 -18.24 12.15
N ASP A 81 24.58 -18.32 12.97
CA ASP A 81 24.68 -17.51 14.20
C ASP A 81 24.67 -15.99 13.93
N ARG A 82 24.98 -15.60 12.70
CA ARG A 82 25.14 -14.19 12.31
C ARG A 82 24.16 -13.72 11.26
N VAL A 83 23.40 -14.62 10.65
CA VAL A 83 22.52 -14.29 9.56
C VAL A 83 21.12 -14.74 9.86
N PHE A 84 20.19 -13.79 9.82
CA PHE A 84 18.76 -14.00 9.98
C PHE A 84 18.06 -13.54 8.71
N ILE A 85 17.19 -14.35 8.16
CA ILE A 85 16.40 -14.00 6.98
C ILE A 85 14.92 -13.96 7.34
N ASN A 86 14.18 -13.10 6.65
CA ASN A 86 12.74 -13.03 6.79
C ASN A 86 12.07 -12.78 5.45
N ILE A 87 10.83 -13.23 5.36
CA ILE A 87 9.93 -12.92 4.27
C ILE A 87 8.61 -12.45 4.87
N ASN A 88 7.92 -11.57 4.18
CA ASN A 88 6.65 -11.05 4.66
C ASN A 88 5.67 -10.86 3.50
N SER A 89 4.40 -10.85 3.87
CA SER A 89 3.30 -10.58 2.95
C SER A 89 2.26 -9.75 3.70
N SER A 90 1.69 -8.77 3.03
CA SER A 90 0.60 -7.99 3.61
C SER A 90 -0.55 -7.85 2.64
N HIS A 91 -1.74 -7.76 3.20
CA HIS A 91 -2.99 -7.59 2.48
C HIS A 91 -3.70 -6.36 3.04
N THR A 92 -4.19 -5.51 2.15
CA THR A 92 -4.83 -4.26 2.53
C THR A 92 -6.34 -4.31 2.35
N SER A 93 -7.04 -3.35 2.97
CA SER A 93 -8.48 -3.17 2.80
C SER A 93 -8.88 -2.82 1.36
N ARG A 94 -7.93 -2.49 0.51
CA ARG A 94 -8.14 -2.23 -0.92
C ARG A 94 -7.75 -3.41 -1.80
N ASP A 95 -7.67 -4.62 -1.24
CA ASP A 95 -7.30 -5.85 -1.93
C ASP A 95 -5.92 -5.80 -2.61
N GLN A 96 -5.01 -5.00 -2.04
CA GLN A 96 -3.63 -4.96 -2.49
C GLN A 96 -2.80 -5.95 -1.68
N GLU A 97 -1.90 -6.65 -2.35
CA GLU A 97 -0.95 -7.54 -1.71
C GLU A 97 0.46 -7.01 -1.91
N THR A 98 1.24 -7.03 -0.87
CA THR A 98 2.65 -6.66 -0.93
C THR A 98 3.50 -7.79 -0.35
N TYR A 99 4.69 -7.94 -0.91
CA TYR A 99 5.65 -8.97 -0.49
C TYR A 99 6.98 -8.30 -0.23
N GLY A 100 7.68 -8.82 0.75
CA GLY A 100 9.00 -8.32 1.09
C GLY A 100 9.90 -9.42 1.59
N ALA A 101 11.18 -9.16 1.54
CA ALA A 101 12.19 -10.05 2.08
C ALA A 101 13.31 -9.20 2.69
N GLY A 102 13.92 -9.72 3.74
CA GLY A 102 15.01 -9.03 4.41
C GLY A 102 16.05 -9.99 4.92
N MET A 103 17.23 -9.45 5.15
CA MET A 103 18.34 -10.18 5.73
C MET A 103 18.99 -9.30 6.78
N THR A 104 19.26 -9.86 7.94
CA THR A 104 20.00 -9.19 9.01
C THR A 104 21.30 -9.94 9.23
N VAL A 105 22.40 -9.21 9.23
CA VAL A 105 23.74 -9.75 9.46
C VAL A 105 24.28 -9.18 10.78
N ARG A 106 24.72 -10.04 11.63
CA ARG A 106 25.30 -9.67 12.93
C ARG A 106 26.82 -9.73 12.81
N PHE A 107 27.47 -8.67 13.22
CA PHE A 107 28.93 -8.57 13.20
C PHE A 107 29.57 -8.87 14.56
#